data_46cd3dfb80f46eedbd0a5f2653e353f6
#
_entry.id   46cd3dfb80f46eedbd0a5f2653e353f6
#
_cell.length_a   1.000
_cell.length_b   1.000
_cell.length_c   1.000
_cell.angle_alpha   90.00
_cell.angle_beta   90.00
_cell.angle_gamma   90.00
#
_symmetry.space_group_name_H-M   'P 1'
#
loop_
_entity.id
_entity.type
_entity.pdbx_description
1 polymer ?
#
loop_
_entity_poly.entity_id
_entity_poly.type
_entity_poly.pdbx_seq_one_letter_code
_entity_poly.pdbx_strand_id
1 'polypeptide(L)'
;MAELGAHRVAFIAGDGVGPEVAWAARRCVDASGARVEWTDVPAGQEAFGRTGDAFGAAAAAALSRLRLALKAPLESGTGGRGRNPNIVLRELLGVYAAVRHCRSYGGRGSPWEGMDVLVMMQENVSPLSAAGEEPAAETPARRFFDFAFGRAVAAGRRRVTVAHRAASAASVEGRWLRAAEEASRRFPGLSFEDQLAGHVAMQMARAPQRFDVILAA
;
A
#
# COMPACT_ATOMS: atom_id res chain seq x y z
N MET A 1 -22.50 -3.97 23.22
CA MET A 1 -21.28 -3.58 22.46
C MET A 1 -20.17 -4.53 22.90
N ALA A 2 -19.70 -5.42 22.01
CA ALA A 2 -18.56 -6.26 22.34
C ALA A 2 -17.36 -5.35 22.66
N GLU A 3 -16.71 -5.56 23.80
CA GLU A 3 -15.45 -4.89 24.11
C GLU A 3 -14.43 -5.28 23.04
N LEU A 4 -14.14 -4.36 22.12
CA LEU A 4 -13.04 -4.50 21.20
C LEU A 4 -11.76 -4.53 22.04
N GLY A 5 -11.10 -5.68 22.09
CA GLY A 5 -9.82 -5.84 22.77
C GLY A 5 -8.78 -4.85 22.24
N ALA A 6 -7.72 -4.60 23.00
CA ALA A 6 -6.64 -3.72 22.56
C ALA A 6 -5.95 -4.26 21.30
N HIS A 7 -5.69 -3.38 20.35
CA HIS A 7 -4.94 -3.71 19.14
C HIS A 7 -3.44 -3.77 19.43
N ARG A 8 -2.82 -4.91 19.23
CA ARG A 8 -1.37 -5.07 19.40
C ARG A 8 -0.66 -4.62 18.13
N VAL A 9 0.15 -3.57 18.23
CA VAL A 9 0.79 -2.91 17.07
C VAL A 9 2.30 -2.86 17.25
N ALA A 10 3.06 -3.30 16.25
CA ALA A 10 4.48 -3.06 16.20
C ALA A 10 4.76 -1.58 15.96
N PHE A 11 5.67 -1.00 16.74
CA PHE A 11 6.12 0.37 16.57
C PHE A 11 7.54 0.38 16.03
N ILE A 12 7.72 0.90 14.81
CA ILE A 12 9.01 1.02 14.13
C ILE A 12 9.32 2.51 14.00
N ALA A 13 10.17 2.99 14.87
CA ALA A 13 10.54 4.42 14.93
C ALA A 13 11.27 4.90 13.66
N GLY A 14 11.98 4.00 12.98
CA GLY A 14 12.66 4.30 11.72
C GLY A 14 13.98 5.05 11.87
N ASP A 15 14.47 5.59 10.74
CA ASP A 15 15.77 6.25 10.63
C ASP A 15 15.62 7.75 10.38
N GLY A 16 16.70 8.51 10.56
CA GLY A 16 16.75 9.95 10.28
C GLY A 16 15.68 10.73 11.05
N VAL A 17 14.75 11.38 10.36
CA VAL A 17 13.60 12.08 10.95
C VAL A 17 12.53 11.12 11.51
N GLY A 18 12.67 9.83 11.23
CA GLY A 18 11.70 8.79 11.58
C GLY A 18 11.27 8.79 13.04
N PRO A 19 12.20 8.76 14.02
CA PRO A 19 11.83 8.74 15.43
C PRO A 19 10.94 9.92 15.85
N GLU A 20 11.27 11.13 15.42
CA GLU A 20 10.49 12.33 15.73
C GLU A 20 9.05 12.23 15.22
N VAL A 21 8.87 11.90 13.95
CA VAL A 21 7.53 11.82 13.35
C VAL A 21 6.75 10.60 13.84
N ALA A 22 7.44 9.48 14.13
CA ALA A 22 6.80 8.29 14.68
C ALA A 22 6.21 8.53 16.06
N TRP A 23 6.97 9.16 16.94
CA TRP A 23 6.51 9.51 18.30
C TRP A 23 5.37 10.51 18.26
N ALA A 24 5.40 11.50 17.37
CA ALA A 24 4.31 12.43 17.19
C ALA A 24 3.04 11.70 16.71
N ALA A 25 3.16 10.80 15.72
CA ALA A 25 2.05 9.99 15.24
C ALA A 25 1.47 9.08 16.34
N ARG A 26 2.33 8.41 17.11
CA ARG A 26 1.90 7.57 18.25
C ARG A 26 1.10 8.38 19.27
N ARG A 27 1.55 9.56 19.63
CA ARG A 27 0.82 10.47 20.53
C ARG A 27 -0.57 10.83 19.99
N CYS A 28 -0.69 11.06 18.69
CA CYS A 28 -1.99 11.32 18.07
C CYS A 28 -2.92 10.11 18.15
N VAL A 29 -2.39 8.89 17.91
CA VAL A 29 -3.17 7.66 18.04
C VAL A 29 -3.61 7.45 19.49
N ASP A 30 -2.71 7.60 20.45
CA ASP A 30 -3.02 7.44 21.88
C ASP A 30 -4.11 8.46 22.33
N ALA A 31 -4.01 9.69 21.85
CA ALA A 31 -4.99 10.75 22.15
C ALA A 31 -6.36 10.54 21.46
N SER A 32 -6.45 9.71 20.42
CA SER A 32 -7.70 9.41 19.74
C SER A 32 -8.67 8.53 20.53
N GLY A 33 -8.21 7.95 21.65
CA GLY A 33 -8.96 6.99 22.45
C GLY A 33 -8.92 5.56 21.92
N ALA A 34 -8.16 5.28 20.84
CA ALA A 34 -7.94 3.92 20.36
C ALA A 34 -7.15 3.11 21.41
N ARG A 35 -7.62 1.89 21.70
CA ARG A 35 -6.90 0.98 22.59
C ARG A 35 -5.78 0.28 21.84
N VAL A 36 -4.56 0.77 21.99
CA VAL A 36 -3.37 0.23 21.31
C VAL A 36 -2.32 -0.20 22.33
N GLU A 37 -1.85 -1.45 22.19
CA GLU A 37 -0.68 -1.98 22.88
C GLU A 37 0.52 -1.94 21.94
N TRP A 38 1.42 -1.02 22.18
CA TRP A 38 2.61 -0.84 21.36
C TRP A 38 3.71 -1.84 21.73
N THR A 39 4.33 -2.42 20.71
CA THR A 39 5.55 -3.24 20.85
C THR A 39 6.64 -2.58 20.03
N ASP A 40 7.68 -2.07 20.68
CA ASP A 40 8.82 -1.46 19.99
C ASP A 40 9.60 -2.55 19.24
N VAL A 41 9.82 -2.31 17.94
CA VAL A 41 10.53 -3.22 17.04
C VAL A 41 11.71 -2.47 16.42
N PRO A 42 12.95 -2.75 16.87
CA PRO A 42 14.14 -2.17 16.28
C PRO A 42 14.25 -2.56 14.79
N ALA A 43 14.49 -1.56 13.94
CA ALA A 43 14.64 -1.75 12.50
C ALA A 43 15.52 -0.65 11.89
N GLY A 44 15.94 -0.84 10.64
CA GLY A 44 16.72 0.15 9.90
C GLY A 44 18.19 0.17 10.28
N GLN A 45 18.80 1.35 10.33
CA GLN A 45 20.24 1.54 10.55
C GLN A 45 20.69 1.03 11.92
N GLU A 46 19.92 1.27 12.96
CA GLU A 46 20.21 0.79 14.30
C GLU A 46 20.28 -0.74 14.35
N ALA A 47 19.28 -1.41 13.81
CA ALA A 47 19.24 -2.87 13.75
C ALA A 47 20.38 -3.41 12.89
N PHE A 48 20.64 -2.79 11.73
CA PHE A 48 21.72 -3.17 10.83
C PHE A 48 23.10 -3.07 11.48
N GLY A 49 23.37 -2.01 12.21
CA GLY A 49 24.64 -1.82 12.95
C GLY A 49 24.88 -2.88 14.03
N ARG A 50 23.81 -3.44 14.59
CA ARG A 50 23.87 -4.47 15.65
C ARG A 50 23.92 -5.90 15.14
N THR A 51 23.26 -6.20 14.05
CA THR A 51 23.00 -7.58 13.58
C THR A 51 23.47 -7.85 12.16
N GLY A 52 23.82 -6.81 11.39
CA GLY A 52 24.09 -6.92 9.95
C GLY A 52 22.83 -7.07 9.10
N ASP A 53 21.64 -6.96 9.70
CA ASP A 53 20.33 -7.04 9.02
C ASP A 53 19.45 -5.89 9.51
N ALA A 54 18.70 -5.27 8.58
CA ALA A 54 17.76 -4.20 8.90
C ALA A 54 16.58 -4.66 9.76
N PHE A 55 16.29 -5.96 9.78
CA PHE A 55 15.31 -6.60 10.66
C PHE A 55 15.94 -7.88 11.23
N GLY A 56 16.57 -7.80 12.37
CA GLY A 56 17.09 -8.99 13.04
C GLY A 56 15.98 -10.03 13.32
N ALA A 57 16.37 -11.28 13.59
CA ALA A 57 15.44 -12.40 13.76
C ALA A 57 14.30 -12.13 14.75
N ALA A 58 14.58 -11.43 15.85
CA ALA A 58 13.58 -11.07 16.86
C ALA A 58 12.53 -10.08 16.32
N ALA A 59 12.97 -9.09 15.52
CA ALA A 59 12.08 -8.13 14.87
C ALA A 59 11.19 -8.83 13.83
N ALA A 60 11.76 -9.70 13.01
CA ALA A 60 11.01 -10.50 12.02
C ALA A 60 9.95 -11.37 12.70
N ALA A 61 10.29 -12.06 13.79
CA ALA A 61 9.34 -12.87 14.56
C ALA A 61 8.22 -12.02 15.20
N ALA A 62 8.54 -10.84 15.73
CA ALA A 62 7.55 -9.92 16.29
C ALA A 62 6.58 -9.44 15.20
N LEU A 63 7.07 -9.01 14.05
CA LEU A 63 6.27 -8.54 12.92
C LEU A 63 5.36 -9.65 12.37
N SER A 64 5.87 -10.86 12.19
CA SER A 64 5.10 -12.01 11.73
C SER A 64 3.95 -12.36 12.69
N ARG A 65 4.15 -12.19 13.99
CA ARG A 65 3.14 -12.44 15.01
C ARG A 65 2.11 -11.32 15.11
N LEU A 66 2.55 -10.06 15.11
CA LEU A 66 1.67 -8.90 15.31
C LEU A 66 0.87 -8.55 14.04
N ARG A 67 1.48 -8.69 12.87
CA ARG A 67 0.90 -8.42 11.55
C ARG A 67 0.31 -7.01 11.34
N LEU A 68 0.46 -6.13 12.30
CA LEU A 68 0.05 -4.73 12.25
C LEU A 68 1.21 -3.89 12.77
N ALA A 69 1.60 -2.87 12.01
CA ALA A 69 2.71 -2.01 12.36
C ALA A 69 2.43 -0.54 12.03
N LEU A 70 2.84 0.37 12.91
CA LEU A 70 3.07 1.77 12.61
C LEU A 70 4.56 1.96 12.33
N LYS A 71 4.89 2.41 11.13
CA LYS A 71 6.27 2.52 10.65
C LYS A 71 6.57 3.94 10.16
N ALA A 72 7.63 4.53 10.66
CA ALA A 72 8.22 5.73 10.08
C ALA A 72 9.25 5.41 8.97
N PRO A 73 9.82 6.41 8.28
CA PRO A 73 10.80 6.19 7.23
C PRO A 73 11.96 5.27 7.65
N LEU A 74 12.31 4.34 6.77
CA LEU A 74 13.50 3.50 6.88
C LEU A 74 14.43 3.84 5.72
N GLU A 75 15.68 4.15 6.02
CA GLU A 75 16.68 4.44 5.01
C GLU A 75 17.14 3.17 4.31
N SER A 76 17.22 3.24 2.98
CA SER A 76 17.92 2.23 2.20
C SER A 76 19.41 2.34 2.51
N GLY A 77 20.02 1.25 2.97
CA GLY A 77 21.37 1.23 3.51
C GLY A 77 22.37 2.03 2.69
N THR A 78 23.10 2.90 3.34
CA THR A 78 24.19 3.67 2.75
C THR A 78 25.30 2.74 2.29
N GLY A 79 25.65 2.81 1.00
CA GLY A 79 26.76 2.04 0.43
C GLY A 79 26.39 0.75 -0.28
N GLY A 80 25.12 0.51 -0.64
CA GLY A 80 24.72 -0.62 -1.48
C GLY A 80 24.84 -2.00 -0.81
N ARG A 81 25.07 -2.03 0.50
CA ARG A 81 25.14 -3.28 1.29
C ARG A 81 23.79 -3.57 1.92
N GLY A 82 23.18 -4.67 1.52
CA GLY A 82 21.92 -5.15 2.08
C GLY A 82 20.70 -4.88 1.20
N ARG A 83 19.61 -5.57 1.50
CA ARG A 83 18.31 -5.40 0.85
C ARG A 83 17.63 -4.15 1.39
N ASN A 84 16.87 -3.47 0.56
CA ASN A 84 16.06 -2.32 0.99
C ASN A 84 15.11 -2.75 2.13
N PRO A 85 15.19 -2.13 3.32
CA PRO A 85 14.38 -2.56 4.48
C PRO A 85 12.88 -2.44 4.25
N ASN A 86 12.44 -1.52 3.40
CA ASN A 86 11.02 -1.40 3.07
C ASN A 86 10.52 -2.59 2.22
N ILE A 87 11.38 -3.16 1.37
CA ILE A 87 11.04 -4.37 0.61
C ILE A 87 10.98 -5.57 1.56
N VAL A 88 12.00 -5.74 2.41
CA VAL A 88 12.06 -6.81 3.40
C VAL A 88 10.82 -6.80 4.31
N LEU A 89 10.42 -5.61 4.80
CA LEU A 89 9.24 -5.47 5.64
C LEU A 89 7.96 -5.91 4.93
N ARG A 90 7.78 -5.50 3.67
CA ARG A 90 6.61 -5.89 2.87
C ARG A 90 6.54 -7.40 2.66
N GLU A 91 7.67 -8.04 2.41
CA GLU A 91 7.76 -9.49 2.28
C GLU A 91 7.43 -10.20 3.60
N LEU A 92 8.01 -9.76 4.72
CA LEU A 92 7.74 -10.32 6.05
C LEU A 92 6.24 -10.25 6.43
N LEU A 93 5.58 -9.17 6.05
CA LEU A 93 4.15 -8.96 6.33
C LEU A 93 3.24 -9.53 5.24
N GLY A 94 3.77 -10.00 4.12
CA GLY A 94 3.00 -10.47 2.96
C GLY A 94 2.13 -9.37 2.36
N VAL A 95 2.62 -8.12 2.36
CA VAL A 95 1.93 -6.96 1.80
C VAL A 95 1.81 -7.13 0.28
N TYR A 96 0.63 -7.02 -0.25
CA TYR A 96 0.34 -7.15 -1.69
C TYR A 96 -0.37 -5.92 -2.28
N ALA A 97 -0.81 -4.99 -1.45
CA ALA A 97 -1.47 -3.77 -1.87
C ALA A 97 -1.06 -2.59 -0.99
N ALA A 98 -0.75 -1.46 -1.59
CA ALA A 98 -0.66 -0.17 -0.91
C ALA A 98 -1.94 0.61 -1.15
N VAL A 99 -2.51 1.19 -0.10
CA VAL A 99 -3.73 2.00 -0.17
C VAL A 99 -3.42 3.41 0.30
N ARG A 100 -3.69 4.39 -0.54
CA ARG A 100 -3.45 5.81 -0.27
C ARG A 100 -4.74 6.60 -0.46
N HIS A 101 -5.23 7.20 0.59
CA HIS A 101 -6.38 8.10 0.54
C HIS A 101 -5.89 9.53 0.37
N CYS A 102 -6.08 10.08 -0.82
CA CYS A 102 -5.67 11.44 -1.18
C CYS A 102 -6.88 12.38 -1.11
N ARG A 103 -6.86 13.30 -0.15
CA ARG A 103 -7.93 14.30 0.04
C ARG A 103 -7.37 15.70 0.06
N SER A 104 -8.08 16.64 -0.54
CA SER A 104 -7.82 18.07 -0.32
C SER A 104 -8.57 18.57 0.92
N TYR A 105 -7.91 19.44 1.67
CA TYR A 105 -8.49 20.13 2.81
C TYR A 105 -8.69 21.60 2.44
N GLY A 106 -9.92 22.07 2.46
CA GLY A 106 -10.26 23.44 2.10
C GLY A 106 -9.47 24.48 2.88
N GLY A 107 -9.18 25.62 2.24
CA GLY A 107 -8.46 26.75 2.86
C GLY A 107 -6.98 26.55 3.15
N ARG A 108 -6.36 25.47 2.65
CA ARG A 108 -4.95 25.12 2.92
C ARG A 108 -4.03 25.22 1.69
N GLY A 109 -4.35 26.10 0.75
CA GLY A 109 -3.49 26.35 -0.41
C GLY A 109 -3.47 25.22 -1.45
N SER A 110 -4.37 24.25 -1.34
CA SER A 110 -4.55 23.26 -2.40
C SER A 110 -5.17 23.92 -3.63
N PRO A 111 -4.60 23.76 -4.83
CA PRO A 111 -5.20 24.25 -6.06
C PRO A 111 -6.48 23.49 -6.44
N TRP A 112 -6.78 22.39 -5.76
CA TRP A 112 -7.97 21.57 -6.01
C TRP A 112 -8.85 21.47 -4.76
N GLU A 113 -10.09 21.90 -4.89
CA GLU A 113 -11.10 21.73 -3.86
C GLU A 113 -11.89 20.44 -4.10
N GLY A 114 -12.32 19.79 -3.01
CA GLY A 114 -13.17 18.60 -3.08
C GLY A 114 -12.50 17.34 -3.66
N MET A 115 -11.17 17.32 -3.78
CA MET A 115 -10.46 16.11 -4.20
C MET A 115 -10.57 15.03 -3.10
N ASP A 116 -11.06 13.87 -3.47
CA ASP A 116 -11.15 12.69 -2.61
C ASP A 116 -10.95 11.44 -3.47
N VAL A 117 -9.70 11.02 -3.62
CA VAL A 117 -9.28 9.91 -4.49
C VAL A 117 -8.64 8.81 -3.68
N LEU A 118 -9.07 7.58 -3.89
CA LEU A 118 -8.46 6.40 -3.31
C LEU A 118 -7.50 5.76 -4.33
N VAL A 119 -6.21 5.87 -4.09
CA VAL A 119 -5.18 5.25 -4.94
C VAL A 119 -4.74 3.94 -4.32
N MET A 120 -4.87 2.84 -5.07
CA MET A 120 -4.39 1.53 -4.66
C MET A 120 -3.37 1.01 -5.67
N MET A 121 -2.24 0.55 -5.15
CA MET A 121 -1.13 0.04 -5.97
C MET A 121 -0.84 -1.40 -5.59
N GLN A 122 -0.63 -2.24 -6.59
CA GLN A 122 -0.15 -3.59 -6.34
C GLN A 122 1.30 -3.53 -5.85
N GLU A 123 1.56 -4.18 -4.73
CA GLU A 123 2.89 -4.29 -4.12
C GLU A 123 3.39 -5.74 -4.22
N ASN A 124 4.70 -5.93 -4.04
CA ASN A 124 5.35 -7.25 -4.12
C ASN A 124 5.02 -8.02 -5.41
N VAL A 125 4.94 -7.29 -6.50
CA VAL A 125 5.13 -7.92 -7.79
C VAL A 125 6.60 -8.32 -7.81
N SER A 126 6.91 -9.54 -7.43
CA SER A 126 8.09 -10.22 -7.95
C SER A 126 8.12 -9.87 -9.43
N PRO A 127 9.25 -9.40 -10.01
CA PRO A 127 9.22 -8.84 -11.36
C PRO A 127 8.34 -9.76 -12.19
N LEU A 128 7.36 -9.19 -12.86
CA LEU A 128 6.32 -9.83 -13.68
C LEU A 128 6.86 -10.92 -14.64
N SER A 129 8.07 -11.30 -14.46
CA SER A 129 8.88 -12.30 -15.13
C SER A 129 8.74 -13.70 -14.58
N ALA A 130 8.01 -13.97 -13.56
CA ALA A 130 7.58 -15.34 -13.33
C ALA A 130 6.58 -15.71 -14.44
N ALA A 131 7.13 -15.79 -15.64
CA ALA A 131 6.56 -16.47 -16.80
C ALA A 131 6.56 -17.97 -16.51
N GLY A 132 5.85 -18.38 -15.48
CA GLY A 132 5.36 -19.71 -15.28
C GLY A 132 3.86 -19.61 -15.48
N GLU A 133 3.29 -20.53 -16.20
CA GLU A 133 1.86 -20.81 -16.24
C GLU A 133 1.39 -21.17 -14.83
N GLU A 134 1.25 -20.16 -13.97
CA GLU A 134 0.57 -20.38 -12.69
C GLU A 134 -0.91 -20.64 -12.97
N PRO A 135 -1.50 -21.64 -12.30
CA PRO A 135 -2.92 -21.93 -12.46
C PRO A 135 -3.73 -20.66 -12.21
N ALA A 136 -4.68 -20.37 -13.08
CA ALA A 136 -5.48 -19.14 -13.13
C ALA A 136 -6.26 -18.80 -11.84
N ALA A 137 -6.16 -19.63 -10.79
CA ALA A 137 -6.99 -19.52 -9.60
C ALA A 137 -6.52 -18.46 -8.58
N GLU A 138 -5.21 -18.20 -8.44
CA GLU A 138 -4.69 -17.28 -7.40
C GLU A 138 -3.46 -16.48 -7.86
N THR A 139 -3.54 -15.82 -8.99
CA THR A 139 -2.45 -14.92 -9.39
C THR A 139 -2.37 -13.71 -8.45
N PRO A 140 -1.17 -13.14 -8.20
CA PRO A 140 -1.02 -11.89 -7.42
C PRO A 140 -1.92 -10.76 -7.92
N ALA A 141 -2.12 -10.66 -9.23
CA ALA A 141 -3.02 -9.68 -9.84
C ALA A 141 -4.48 -9.90 -9.41
N ARG A 142 -4.97 -11.14 -9.47
CA ARG A 142 -6.34 -11.46 -9.06
C ARG A 142 -6.58 -11.14 -7.59
N ARG A 143 -5.66 -11.53 -6.71
CA ARG A 143 -5.74 -11.21 -5.28
C ARG A 143 -5.79 -9.70 -5.04
N PHE A 144 -4.96 -8.94 -5.77
CA PHE A 144 -4.96 -7.48 -5.69
C PHE A 144 -6.29 -6.89 -6.14
N PHE A 145 -6.82 -7.29 -7.30
CA PHE A 145 -8.08 -6.73 -7.82
C PHE A 145 -9.28 -7.12 -6.96
N ASP A 146 -9.37 -8.35 -6.47
CA ASP A 146 -10.44 -8.74 -5.55
C ASP A 146 -10.47 -7.89 -4.29
N PHE A 147 -9.29 -7.64 -3.72
CA PHE A 147 -9.15 -6.72 -2.60
C PHE A 147 -9.53 -5.29 -2.98
N ALA A 148 -9.00 -4.77 -4.09
CA ALA A 148 -9.14 -3.38 -4.49
C ALA A 148 -10.60 -3.01 -4.80
N PHE A 149 -11.29 -3.85 -5.58
CA PHE A 149 -12.72 -3.66 -5.88
C PHE A 149 -13.58 -3.82 -4.62
N GLY A 150 -13.32 -4.83 -3.78
CA GLY A 150 -14.01 -4.99 -2.51
C GLY A 150 -13.80 -3.79 -1.58
N ARG A 151 -12.59 -3.24 -1.53
CA ARG A 151 -12.28 -2.04 -0.75
C ARG A 151 -12.97 -0.80 -1.29
N ALA A 152 -13.07 -0.66 -2.61
CA ALA A 152 -13.80 0.43 -3.25
C ALA A 152 -15.30 0.40 -2.86
N VAL A 153 -15.93 -0.77 -2.94
CA VAL A 153 -17.33 -0.96 -2.49
C VAL A 153 -17.48 -0.61 -1.00
N ALA A 154 -16.64 -1.15 -0.14
CA ALA A 154 -16.67 -0.89 1.30
C ALA A 154 -16.47 0.59 1.67
N ALA A 155 -15.76 1.34 0.81
CA ALA A 155 -15.55 2.78 0.95
C ALA A 155 -16.65 3.62 0.29
N GLY A 156 -17.72 3.02 -0.25
CA GLY A 156 -18.83 3.71 -0.91
C GLY A 156 -18.44 4.37 -2.24
N ARG A 157 -17.34 3.91 -2.87
CA ARG A 157 -16.87 4.41 -4.15
C ARG A 157 -17.75 3.89 -5.29
N ARG A 158 -17.73 4.60 -6.42
CA ARG A 158 -18.60 4.29 -7.55
C ARG A 158 -17.87 4.08 -8.88
N ARG A 159 -16.65 4.60 -9.01
CA ARG A 159 -15.87 4.51 -10.24
C ARG A 159 -14.45 4.06 -9.97
N VAL A 160 -13.98 3.10 -10.77
CA VAL A 160 -12.63 2.58 -10.72
C VAL A 160 -11.95 2.82 -12.05
N THR A 161 -10.82 3.51 -12.03
CA THR A 161 -9.94 3.74 -13.17
C THR A 161 -8.67 2.92 -12.99
N VAL A 162 -8.40 2.02 -13.93
CA VAL A 162 -7.15 1.22 -13.94
C VAL A 162 -6.10 1.94 -14.77
N ALA A 163 -5.02 2.36 -14.13
CA ALA A 163 -3.89 3.01 -14.78
C ALA A 163 -2.85 1.96 -15.21
N HIS A 164 -2.62 1.82 -16.52
CA HIS A 164 -1.74 0.78 -17.07
C HIS A 164 -0.74 1.35 -18.11
N ARG A 165 0.25 0.53 -18.47
CA ARG A 165 1.19 0.80 -19.58
C ARG A 165 1.16 -0.30 -20.64
N ALA A 166 0.04 -1.04 -20.72
CA ALA A 166 -0.09 -2.16 -21.62
C ALA A 166 0.07 -1.71 -23.09
N ALA A 167 1.11 -2.19 -23.75
CA ALA A 167 1.36 -1.97 -25.17
C ALA A 167 0.57 -2.94 -26.03
N SER A 168 0.26 -4.14 -25.51
CA SER A 168 -0.54 -5.17 -26.17
C SER A 168 -1.21 -6.09 -25.14
N ALA A 169 -2.26 -6.79 -25.57
CA ALA A 169 -2.93 -7.76 -24.72
C ALA A 169 -2.04 -8.95 -24.32
N ALA A 170 -1.04 -9.30 -25.12
CA ALA A 170 -0.10 -10.38 -24.81
C ALA A 170 1.00 -9.96 -23.83
N SER A 171 1.20 -8.66 -23.63
CA SER A 171 2.18 -8.16 -22.68
C SER A 171 1.80 -8.54 -21.25
N VAL A 172 2.77 -8.48 -20.35
CA VAL A 172 2.54 -8.71 -18.92
C VAL A 172 1.48 -7.77 -18.37
N GLU A 173 1.60 -6.49 -18.69
CA GLU A 173 0.61 -5.49 -18.28
C GLU A 173 -0.74 -5.68 -18.96
N GLY A 174 -0.78 -6.22 -20.19
CA GLY A 174 -2.03 -6.61 -20.84
C GLY A 174 -2.74 -7.77 -20.12
N ARG A 175 -1.98 -8.76 -19.61
CA ARG A 175 -2.55 -9.82 -18.77
C ARG A 175 -3.06 -9.27 -17.43
N TRP A 176 -2.33 -8.34 -16.85
CA TRP A 176 -2.74 -7.64 -15.62
C TRP A 176 -4.05 -6.86 -15.84
N LEU A 177 -4.17 -6.13 -16.94
CA LEU A 177 -5.39 -5.41 -17.29
C LEU A 177 -6.59 -6.37 -17.50
N ARG A 178 -6.39 -7.50 -18.18
CA ARG A 178 -7.45 -8.51 -18.29
C ARG A 178 -7.92 -9.05 -16.93
N ALA A 179 -7.00 -9.25 -15.98
CA ALA A 179 -7.39 -9.64 -14.62
C ALA A 179 -8.25 -8.57 -13.94
N ALA A 180 -8.01 -7.27 -14.21
CA ALA A 180 -8.85 -6.18 -13.76
C ALA A 180 -10.24 -6.22 -14.37
N GLU A 181 -10.33 -6.42 -15.69
CA GLU A 181 -11.61 -6.55 -16.42
C GLU A 181 -12.44 -7.74 -15.90
N GLU A 182 -11.80 -8.88 -15.67
CA GLU A 182 -12.46 -10.07 -15.10
C GLU A 182 -12.96 -9.80 -13.68
N ALA A 183 -12.16 -9.11 -12.86
CA ALA A 183 -12.54 -8.73 -11.52
C ALA A 183 -13.73 -7.77 -11.53
N SER A 184 -13.74 -6.76 -12.40
CA SER A 184 -14.79 -5.74 -12.47
C SER A 184 -16.19 -6.33 -12.68
N ARG A 185 -16.30 -7.43 -13.45
CA ARG A 185 -17.57 -8.13 -13.70
C ARG A 185 -18.23 -8.67 -12.43
N ARG A 186 -17.46 -8.92 -11.36
CA ARG A 186 -17.98 -9.37 -10.06
C ARG A 186 -18.51 -8.24 -9.18
N PHE A 187 -18.28 -6.99 -9.60
CA PHE A 187 -18.68 -5.79 -8.86
C PHE A 187 -19.51 -4.84 -9.74
N PRO A 188 -20.72 -5.26 -10.17
CA PRO A 188 -21.53 -4.51 -11.14
C PRO A 188 -22.00 -3.15 -10.65
N GLY A 189 -21.89 -2.87 -9.34
CA GLY A 189 -22.19 -1.55 -8.75
C GLY A 189 -21.10 -0.50 -8.96
N LEU A 190 -19.92 -0.90 -9.50
CA LEU A 190 -18.81 0.00 -9.79
C LEU A 190 -18.69 0.19 -11.31
N SER A 191 -18.61 1.44 -11.76
CA SER A 191 -18.21 1.70 -13.14
C SER A 191 -16.70 1.45 -13.28
N PHE A 192 -16.31 0.78 -14.36
CA PHE A 192 -14.93 0.42 -14.66
C PHE A 192 -14.48 1.14 -15.93
N GLU A 193 -13.29 1.70 -15.88
CA GLU A 193 -12.56 2.22 -17.04
C GLU A 193 -11.07 1.92 -16.90
N ASP A 194 -10.38 1.85 -18.03
CA ASP A 194 -8.92 1.76 -18.06
C ASP A 194 -8.33 2.91 -18.88
N GLN A 195 -7.15 3.34 -18.50
CA GLN A 195 -6.45 4.45 -19.16
C GLN A 195 -4.93 4.23 -19.05
N LEU A 196 -4.19 4.76 -20.04
CA LEU A 196 -2.75 4.82 -19.96
C LEU A 196 -2.29 5.64 -18.74
N ALA A 197 -1.35 5.12 -17.97
CA ALA A 197 -0.86 5.73 -16.73
C ALA A 197 -0.38 7.19 -16.92
N GLY A 198 0.29 7.48 -18.05
CA GLY A 198 0.70 8.85 -18.38
C GLY A 198 -0.51 9.79 -18.58
N HIS A 199 -1.60 9.29 -19.16
CA HIS A 199 -2.83 10.06 -19.33
C HIS A 199 -3.52 10.30 -17.99
N VAL A 200 -3.62 9.28 -17.14
CA VAL A 200 -4.13 9.42 -15.76
C VAL A 200 -3.32 10.46 -14.99
N ALA A 201 -1.99 10.40 -15.04
CA ALA A 201 -1.11 11.36 -14.36
C ALA A 201 -1.35 12.79 -14.82
N MET A 202 -1.46 13.01 -16.13
CA MET A 202 -1.77 14.32 -16.71
C MET A 202 -3.16 14.83 -16.24
N GLN A 203 -4.17 13.98 -16.24
CA GLN A 203 -5.52 14.36 -15.80
C GLN A 203 -5.57 14.62 -14.28
N MET A 204 -4.84 13.85 -13.48
CA MET A 204 -4.71 14.08 -12.04
C MET A 204 -4.10 15.45 -11.72
N ALA A 205 -3.12 15.89 -12.51
CA ALA A 205 -2.54 17.22 -12.35
C ALA A 205 -3.48 18.36 -12.73
N ARG A 206 -4.49 18.12 -13.57
CA ARG A 206 -5.41 19.15 -14.07
C ARG A 206 -6.77 19.16 -13.36
N ALA A 207 -7.31 18.01 -13.09
CA ALA A 207 -8.67 17.83 -12.56
C ALA A 207 -8.79 16.52 -11.76
N PRO A 208 -8.13 16.39 -10.59
CA PRO A 208 -8.12 15.14 -9.81
C PRO A 208 -9.52 14.74 -9.33
N GLN A 209 -10.45 15.64 -9.18
CA GLN A 209 -11.83 15.36 -8.78
C GLN A 209 -12.62 14.52 -9.80
N ARG A 210 -12.06 14.28 -10.97
CA ARG A 210 -12.61 13.36 -11.97
C ARG A 210 -12.44 11.89 -11.58
N PHE A 211 -11.49 11.60 -10.71
CA PHE A 211 -11.20 10.25 -10.25
C PHE A 211 -11.85 9.99 -8.89
N ASP A 212 -12.24 8.74 -8.69
CA ASP A 212 -12.79 8.25 -7.44
C ASP A 212 -11.85 7.18 -6.84
N VAL A 213 -11.53 6.16 -7.63
CA VAL A 213 -10.52 5.15 -7.31
C VAL A 213 -9.56 4.98 -8.47
N ILE A 214 -8.26 4.95 -8.19
CA ILE A 214 -7.22 4.63 -9.18
C ILE A 214 -6.50 3.36 -8.74
N LEU A 215 -6.42 2.37 -9.64
CA LEU A 215 -5.65 1.15 -9.45
C LEU A 215 -4.42 1.17 -10.37
N ALA A 216 -3.24 0.81 -9.83
CA ALA A 216 -1.98 0.79 -10.57
C ALA A 216 -1.09 -0.39 -10.14
N ALA A 217 -0.08 -0.73 -10.98
CA ALA A 217 0.98 -1.69 -10.69
C ALA A 217 2.34 -0.99 -10.59
#